data_c6e90f42ccef09cbc839cc18751e9b38
#
_entry.id   c6e90f42ccef09cbc839cc18751e9b38
#
_cell.length_a   1.000
_cell.length_b   1.000
_cell.length_c   1.000
_cell.angle_alpha   90.00
_cell.angle_beta   90.00
_cell.angle_gamma   90.00
#
_symmetry.space_group_name_H-M   'P 1'
#
loop_
_entity.id
_entity.type
_entity.pdbx_description
1 polymer ?
#
loop_
_entity_poly.entity_id
_entity_poly.type
_entity_poly.pdbx_seq_one_letter_code
_entity_poly.pdbx_strand_id
1 'polypeptide(L)'
;MREDDVDAAHELAVTTFEVYSLARGEEPEPRPDPSTVPPRYLHPLRTDPGGCWVAEQDGRLTGCAIALLREGVWGLSLLVVHPDRQSAGIGRELLQATWNYGAGARGWIIMASGDPRALRSYARLGLTGHPVFIAEGEPRGVGMPDGVRVGSLADQALCDAADRHARGAAHGSDIGAYLEMGLTLVVAEDRGYAMIRYDAGVRQLAAFDEDGARAVLRGALAHLEGRKIAVESLSALQSWAVPVCLDAGLQLRAGSGALFTGGDVGPFTPYLPSGAFL
;
A
#
# COMPACT_ATOMS: atom_id res chain seq x y z
N MET A 1 -6.11 18.79 -6.80
CA MET A 1 -6.89 18.38 -5.61
C MET A 1 -6.69 19.40 -4.51
N ARG A 2 -7.73 19.70 -3.71
CA ARG A 2 -7.74 20.62 -2.57
C ARG A 2 -8.27 19.89 -1.35
N GLU A 3 -8.15 20.50 -0.15
CA GLU A 3 -8.68 19.89 1.08
C GLU A 3 -10.20 19.66 1.00
N ASP A 4 -10.96 20.59 0.40
CA ASP A 4 -12.41 20.47 0.21
C ASP A 4 -12.82 19.29 -0.71
N ASP A 5 -11.89 18.73 -1.48
CA ASP A 5 -12.16 17.60 -2.37
C ASP A 5 -12.07 16.24 -1.63
N VAL A 6 -11.53 16.20 -0.38
CA VAL A 6 -11.14 14.97 0.31
C VAL A 6 -12.32 14.00 0.47
N ASP A 7 -13.46 14.50 0.98
CA ASP A 7 -14.63 13.65 1.21
C ASP A 7 -15.16 13.07 -0.12
N ALA A 8 -15.24 13.92 -1.16
CA ALA A 8 -15.69 13.48 -2.49
C ALA A 8 -14.71 12.50 -3.15
N ALA A 9 -13.41 12.70 -2.97
CA ALA A 9 -12.38 11.79 -3.47
C ALA A 9 -12.41 10.44 -2.73
N HIS A 10 -12.67 10.45 -1.42
CA HIS A 10 -12.86 9.23 -0.64
C HIS A 10 -14.09 8.44 -1.11
N GLU A 11 -15.26 9.07 -1.19
CA GLU A 11 -16.49 8.41 -1.66
C GLU A 11 -16.34 7.88 -3.09
N LEU A 12 -15.65 8.62 -3.97
CA LEU A 12 -15.33 8.14 -5.32
C LEU A 12 -14.46 6.88 -5.28
N ALA A 13 -13.45 6.84 -4.41
CA ALA A 13 -12.57 5.68 -4.28
C ALA A 13 -13.35 4.46 -3.74
N VAL A 14 -14.11 4.64 -2.66
CA VAL A 14 -14.93 3.58 -2.06
C VAL A 14 -15.90 3.02 -3.10
N THR A 15 -16.70 3.87 -3.74
CA THR A 15 -17.65 3.45 -4.78
C THR A 15 -16.97 2.68 -5.91
N THR A 16 -15.80 3.15 -6.36
CA THR A 16 -15.07 2.51 -7.46
C THR A 16 -14.58 1.12 -7.06
N PHE A 17 -14.02 0.96 -5.86
CA PHE A 17 -13.54 -0.33 -5.37
C PHE A 17 -14.69 -1.29 -5.02
N GLU A 18 -15.79 -0.80 -4.45
CA GLU A 18 -17.00 -1.62 -4.21
C GLU A 18 -17.54 -2.21 -5.52
N VAL A 19 -17.72 -1.38 -6.56
CA VAL A 19 -18.18 -1.85 -7.88
C VAL A 19 -17.17 -2.83 -8.49
N TYR A 20 -15.88 -2.58 -8.34
CA TYR A 20 -14.84 -3.47 -8.84
C TYR A 20 -14.89 -4.85 -8.15
N SER A 21 -15.01 -4.91 -6.83
CA SER A 21 -15.09 -6.16 -6.05
C SER A 21 -16.34 -6.94 -6.41
N LEU A 22 -17.51 -6.28 -6.45
CA LEU A 22 -18.79 -6.91 -6.82
C LEU A 22 -18.78 -7.50 -8.24
N ALA A 23 -18.16 -6.80 -9.20
CA ALA A 23 -18.02 -7.29 -10.57
C ALA A 23 -17.17 -8.57 -10.68
N ARG A 24 -16.36 -8.86 -9.65
CA ARG A 24 -15.51 -10.05 -9.54
C ARG A 24 -16.13 -11.16 -8.68
N GLY A 25 -17.31 -10.90 -8.10
CA GLY A 25 -17.95 -11.81 -7.14
C GLY A 25 -17.23 -11.83 -5.78
N GLU A 26 -16.46 -10.79 -5.47
CA GLU A 26 -15.77 -10.61 -4.20
C GLU A 26 -16.61 -9.73 -3.27
N GLU A 27 -16.54 -9.99 -1.96
CA GLU A 27 -17.15 -9.11 -0.96
C GLU A 27 -16.34 -7.79 -0.88
N PRO A 28 -16.99 -6.61 -0.97
CA PRO A 28 -16.30 -5.34 -0.80
C PRO A 28 -15.64 -5.23 0.57
N GLU A 29 -14.49 -4.55 0.62
CA GLU A 29 -13.86 -4.24 1.91
C GLU A 29 -14.79 -3.39 2.78
N PRO A 30 -14.80 -3.60 4.11
CA PRO A 30 -15.51 -2.72 5.03
C PRO A 30 -15.05 -1.28 4.88
N ARG A 31 -15.99 -0.34 4.95
CA ARG A 31 -15.65 1.09 4.95
C ARG A 31 -14.80 1.42 6.17
N PRO A 32 -13.71 2.19 6.01
CA PRO A 32 -12.87 2.59 7.13
C PRO A 32 -13.64 3.51 8.09
N ASP A 33 -13.18 3.58 9.35
CA ASP A 33 -13.67 4.58 10.29
C ASP A 33 -13.47 5.99 9.70
N PRO A 34 -14.53 6.83 9.61
CA PRO A 34 -14.42 8.16 9.04
C PRO A 34 -13.33 9.05 9.64
N SER A 35 -12.99 8.86 10.93
CA SER A 35 -11.92 9.61 11.59
C SER A 35 -10.52 9.26 11.07
N THR A 36 -10.34 8.09 10.46
CA THR A 36 -9.05 7.61 9.91
C THR A 36 -8.85 7.93 8.43
N VAL A 37 -9.89 8.46 7.77
CA VAL A 37 -9.86 8.78 6.33
C VAL A 37 -9.03 10.03 6.00
N PRO A 38 -9.19 11.17 6.71
CA PRO A 38 -8.53 12.41 6.33
C PRO A 38 -7.00 12.29 6.17
N PRO A 39 -6.24 11.65 7.07
CA PRO A 39 -4.79 11.54 6.92
C PRO A 39 -4.37 10.86 5.61
N ARG A 40 -5.15 9.91 5.11
CA ARG A 40 -4.90 9.21 3.83
C ARG A 40 -4.80 10.16 2.62
N TYR A 41 -5.50 11.30 2.67
CA TYR A 41 -5.59 12.29 1.60
C TYR A 41 -4.87 13.58 1.96
N LEU A 42 -5.03 14.08 3.18
CA LEU A 42 -4.42 15.34 3.63
C LEU A 42 -2.90 15.26 3.73
N HIS A 43 -2.35 14.10 4.11
CA HIS A 43 -0.92 13.93 4.18
C HIS A 43 -0.26 14.09 2.79
N PRO A 44 -0.67 13.38 1.72
CA PRO A 44 -0.17 13.61 0.37
C PRO A 44 -0.40 15.04 -0.13
N LEU A 45 -1.54 15.65 0.17
CA LEU A 45 -1.80 17.04 -0.21
C LEU A 45 -0.78 18.02 0.38
N ARG A 46 -0.27 17.74 1.58
CA ARG A 46 0.73 18.59 2.25
C ARG A 46 2.15 18.29 1.77
N THR A 47 2.47 17.01 1.55
CA THR A 47 3.84 16.60 1.20
C THR A 47 4.10 16.61 -0.30
N ASP A 48 3.09 16.34 -1.11
CA ASP A 48 3.16 16.13 -2.56
C ASP A 48 2.00 16.81 -3.32
N PRO A 49 1.74 18.13 -3.10
CA PRO A 49 0.59 18.79 -3.72
C PRO A 49 0.58 18.70 -5.24
N GLY A 50 1.75 18.66 -5.88
CA GLY A 50 1.89 18.47 -7.32
C GLY A 50 1.57 17.05 -7.81
N GLY A 51 1.53 16.07 -6.90
CA GLY A 51 1.16 14.68 -7.16
C GLY A 51 -0.34 14.37 -6.97
N CYS A 52 -1.13 15.33 -6.45
CA CYS A 52 -2.53 15.13 -6.09
C CYS A 52 -3.46 15.81 -7.09
N TRP A 53 -4.22 15.01 -7.86
CA TRP A 53 -5.07 15.47 -8.94
C TRP A 53 -6.49 14.96 -8.82
N VAL A 54 -7.47 15.77 -9.25
CA VAL A 54 -8.86 15.37 -9.44
C VAL A 54 -9.29 15.72 -10.86
N ALA A 55 -10.21 14.93 -11.40
CA ALA A 55 -10.96 15.23 -12.61
C ALA A 55 -12.39 15.58 -12.21
N GLU A 56 -12.88 16.70 -12.70
CA GLU A 56 -14.22 17.20 -12.43
C GLU A 56 -15.00 17.31 -13.73
N GLN A 57 -16.27 16.96 -13.71
CA GLN A 57 -17.21 17.14 -14.80
C GLN A 57 -18.58 17.51 -14.23
N ASP A 58 -19.19 18.57 -14.74
CA ASP A 58 -20.51 19.06 -14.31
C ASP A 58 -20.62 19.29 -12.77
N GLY A 59 -19.54 19.80 -12.16
CA GLY A 59 -19.46 20.06 -10.71
C GLY A 59 -19.34 18.82 -9.84
N ARG A 60 -18.97 17.65 -10.41
CA ARG A 60 -18.76 16.40 -9.67
C ARG A 60 -17.39 15.79 -9.96
N LEU A 61 -16.77 15.23 -8.94
CA LEU A 61 -15.54 14.48 -9.12
C LEU A 61 -15.82 13.19 -9.90
N THR A 62 -15.09 13.01 -10.98
CA THR A 62 -15.17 11.84 -11.86
C THR A 62 -13.89 11.00 -11.83
N GLY A 63 -12.83 11.51 -11.25
CA GLY A 63 -11.56 10.81 -11.08
C GLY A 63 -10.68 11.45 -10.02
N CYS A 64 -9.81 10.65 -9.42
CA CYS A 64 -8.80 11.11 -8.47
C CYS A 64 -7.51 10.31 -8.67
N ALA A 65 -6.37 10.99 -8.57
CA ALA A 65 -5.06 10.36 -8.55
C ALA A 65 -4.15 11.02 -7.51
N ILE A 66 -3.39 10.20 -6.80
CA ILE A 66 -2.42 10.62 -5.79
C ILE A 66 -1.12 9.89 -6.06
N ALA A 67 -0.05 10.65 -6.24
CA ALA A 67 1.31 10.13 -6.32
C ALA A 67 2.21 10.81 -5.30
N LEU A 68 3.18 10.08 -4.81
CA LEU A 68 4.15 10.48 -3.80
C LEU A 68 5.55 10.44 -4.38
N LEU A 69 6.43 11.32 -3.90
CA LEU A 69 7.85 11.30 -4.24
C LEU A 69 8.66 11.23 -2.94
N ARG A 70 9.35 10.11 -2.71
CA ARG A 70 10.17 9.88 -1.52
C ARG A 70 11.60 9.54 -1.95
N GLU A 71 12.55 10.39 -1.57
CA GLU A 71 13.99 10.21 -1.88
C GLU A 71 14.25 9.85 -3.37
N GLY A 72 13.49 10.47 -4.29
CA GLY A 72 13.60 10.21 -5.72
C GLY A 72 12.88 8.97 -6.23
N VAL A 73 12.14 8.24 -5.40
CA VAL A 73 11.25 7.16 -5.81
C VAL A 73 9.82 7.69 -5.87
N TRP A 74 9.20 7.56 -7.05
CA TRP A 74 7.81 7.93 -7.30
C TRP A 74 6.89 6.72 -7.07
N GLY A 75 5.80 6.91 -6.34
CA GLY A 75 4.79 5.91 -6.07
C GLY A 75 3.38 6.39 -6.43
N LEU A 76 2.61 5.58 -7.18
CA LEU A 76 1.20 5.86 -7.47
C LEU A 76 0.31 5.25 -6.38
N SER A 77 -0.07 6.07 -5.43
CA SER A 77 -0.81 5.71 -4.23
C SER A 77 -2.32 5.50 -4.47
N LEU A 78 -2.89 6.23 -5.44
CA LEU A 78 -4.30 6.11 -5.83
C LEU A 78 -4.46 6.51 -7.30
N LEU A 79 -5.29 5.77 -8.03
CA LEU A 79 -5.84 6.17 -9.32
C LEU A 79 -7.21 5.53 -9.47
N VAL A 80 -8.24 6.33 -9.37
CA VAL A 80 -9.64 5.90 -9.51
C VAL A 80 -10.39 6.78 -10.49
N VAL A 81 -11.31 6.18 -11.23
CA VAL A 81 -12.25 6.85 -12.13
C VAL A 81 -13.64 6.29 -11.87
N HIS A 82 -14.62 7.15 -11.71
CA HIS A 82 -16.01 6.77 -11.48
C HIS A 82 -16.43 5.69 -12.50
N PRO A 83 -17.10 4.60 -12.08
CA PRO A 83 -17.43 3.47 -12.95
C PRO A 83 -18.11 3.90 -14.25
N ASP A 84 -19.09 4.82 -14.20
CA ASP A 84 -19.82 5.32 -15.36
C ASP A 84 -19.00 6.23 -16.29
N ARG A 85 -17.80 6.64 -15.89
CA ARG A 85 -16.91 7.53 -16.65
C ARG A 85 -15.59 6.85 -17.06
N GLN A 86 -15.48 5.57 -16.81
CA GLN A 86 -14.32 4.78 -17.25
C GLN A 86 -14.31 4.67 -18.78
N SER A 87 -13.11 4.44 -19.34
CA SER A 87 -12.88 4.36 -20.80
C SER A 87 -13.05 5.68 -21.58
N ALA A 88 -13.33 6.80 -20.90
CA ALA A 88 -13.43 8.13 -21.51
C ALA A 88 -12.09 8.92 -21.57
N GLY A 89 -10.96 8.28 -21.17
CA GLY A 89 -9.63 8.91 -21.19
C GLY A 89 -9.22 9.54 -19.87
N ILE A 90 -10.13 9.77 -18.92
CA ILE A 90 -9.87 10.44 -17.64
C ILE A 90 -8.70 9.78 -16.88
N GLY A 91 -8.70 8.45 -16.75
CA GLY A 91 -7.64 7.73 -16.05
C GLY A 91 -6.27 7.90 -16.70
N ARG A 92 -6.20 8.03 -18.04
CA ARG A 92 -4.95 8.30 -18.76
C ARG A 92 -4.45 9.71 -18.48
N GLU A 93 -5.32 10.69 -18.44
CA GLU A 93 -4.94 12.09 -18.17
C GLU A 93 -4.46 12.25 -16.73
N LEU A 94 -5.16 11.65 -15.76
CA LEU A 94 -4.73 11.63 -14.36
C LEU A 94 -3.39 10.93 -14.17
N LEU A 95 -3.19 9.76 -14.82
CA LEU A 95 -1.91 9.06 -14.79
C LEU A 95 -0.79 9.90 -15.40
N GLN A 96 -1.06 10.59 -16.51
CA GLN A 96 -0.06 11.47 -17.13
C GLN A 96 0.29 12.66 -16.24
N ALA A 97 -0.68 13.26 -15.55
CA ALA A 97 -0.45 14.37 -14.64
C ALA A 97 0.43 13.95 -13.46
N THR A 98 0.13 12.82 -12.84
CA THR A 98 0.94 12.26 -11.72
C THR A 98 2.32 11.79 -12.22
N TRP A 99 2.41 11.23 -13.42
CA TRP A 99 3.68 10.82 -14.03
C TRP A 99 4.60 12.01 -14.29
N ASN A 100 4.05 13.12 -14.76
CA ASN A 100 4.81 14.36 -14.98
C ASN A 100 5.34 14.94 -13.67
N TYR A 101 4.60 14.77 -12.56
CA TYR A 101 5.09 15.11 -11.21
C TYR A 101 6.35 14.31 -10.86
N GLY A 102 6.42 13.04 -11.25
CA GLY A 102 7.58 12.15 -11.07
C GLY A 102 8.64 12.23 -12.19
N ALA A 103 8.64 13.26 -13.05
CA ALA A 103 9.54 13.31 -14.22
C ALA A 103 11.04 13.24 -13.89
N GLY A 104 11.44 13.62 -12.66
CA GLY A 104 12.82 13.52 -12.15
C GLY A 104 13.08 12.31 -11.27
N ALA A 105 12.13 11.40 -11.13
CA ALA A 105 12.28 10.22 -10.30
C ALA A 105 13.33 9.26 -10.89
N ARG A 106 14.09 8.61 -9.99
CA ARG A 106 15.05 7.55 -10.34
C ARG A 106 14.40 6.17 -10.40
N GLY A 107 13.23 6.01 -9.75
CA GLY A 107 12.51 4.76 -9.68
C GLY A 107 11.00 4.96 -9.49
N TRP A 108 10.24 3.92 -9.82
CA TRP A 108 8.78 3.95 -9.86
C TRP A 108 8.18 2.71 -9.21
N ILE A 109 7.09 2.89 -8.45
CA ILE A 109 6.36 1.83 -7.76
C ILE A 109 4.86 2.05 -7.93
N ILE A 110 4.12 0.98 -8.25
CA ILE A 110 2.65 0.98 -8.28
C ILE A 110 2.14 -0.34 -7.71
N MET A 111 1.31 -0.29 -6.67
CA MET A 111 0.49 -1.42 -6.25
C MET A 111 -0.84 -1.37 -7.01
N ALA A 112 -0.99 -2.21 -8.02
CA ALA A 112 -2.14 -2.20 -8.91
C ALA A 112 -3.20 -3.23 -8.49
N SER A 113 -4.48 -2.85 -8.59
CA SER A 113 -5.57 -3.82 -8.66
C SER A 113 -5.47 -4.67 -9.93
N GLY A 114 -6.27 -5.74 -10.03
CA GLY A 114 -6.32 -6.59 -11.22
C GLY A 114 -7.16 -6.03 -12.39
N ASP A 115 -7.52 -4.73 -12.37
CA ASP A 115 -8.21 -4.11 -13.51
C ASP A 115 -7.31 -4.15 -14.76
N PRO A 116 -7.72 -4.84 -15.83
CA PRO A 116 -6.89 -5.00 -17.02
C PRO A 116 -6.57 -3.68 -17.74
N ARG A 117 -7.35 -2.63 -17.52
CA ARG A 117 -7.10 -1.29 -18.06
C ARG A 117 -5.93 -0.63 -17.32
N ALA A 118 -5.91 -0.75 -15.99
CA ALA A 118 -4.84 -0.26 -15.13
C ALA A 118 -3.54 -1.01 -15.42
N LEU A 119 -3.56 -2.35 -15.39
CA LEU A 119 -2.40 -3.20 -15.67
C LEU A 119 -1.77 -2.89 -17.04
N ARG A 120 -2.62 -2.73 -18.09
CA ARG A 120 -2.16 -2.35 -19.42
C ARG A 120 -1.50 -0.96 -19.44
N SER A 121 -2.04 -0.01 -18.69
CA SER A 121 -1.50 1.34 -18.62
C SER A 121 -0.12 1.35 -17.97
N TYR A 122 0.06 0.63 -16.88
CA TYR A 122 1.33 0.55 -16.16
C TYR A 122 2.40 -0.23 -16.93
N ALA A 123 2.02 -1.33 -17.60
CA ALA A 123 2.92 -2.04 -18.50
C ALA A 123 3.41 -1.17 -19.68
N ARG A 124 2.56 -0.27 -20.19
CA ARG A 124 2.94 0.69 -21.25
C ARG A 124 3.88 1.78 -20.78
N LEU A 125 3.99 2.04 -19.49
CA LEU A 125 5.02 2.91 -18.91
C LEU A 125 6.40 2.23 -18.87
N GLY A 126 6.50 0.95 -19.28
CA GLY A 126 7.74 0.18 -19.24
C GLY A 126 8.06 -0.43 -17.87
N LEU A 127 7.10 -0.41 -16.94
CA LEU A 127 7.28 -1.00 -15.62
C LEU A 127 7.16 -2.53 -15.67
N THR A 128 7.93 -3.21 -14.83
CA THR A 128 7.87 -4.67 -14.65
C THR A 128 6.77 -5.03 -13.66
N GLY A 129 5.82 -5.85 -14.08
CA GLY A 129 4.73 -6.33 -13.24
C GLY A 129 5.07 -7.64 -12.54
N HIS A 130 4.87 -7.69 -11.22
CA HIS A 130 5.03 -8.87 -10.37
C HIS A 130 3.65 -9.29 -9.85
N PRO A 131 3.03 -10.37 -10.38
CA PRO A 131 1.75 -10.88 -9.88
C PRO A 131 1.83 -11.20 -8.39
N VAL A 132 0.73 -10.98 -7.65
CA VAL A 132 0.70 -11.17 -6.21
C VAL A 132 -0.25 -12.28 -5.78
N PHE A 133 0.08 -12.89 -4.63
CA PHE A 133 -0.79 -13.70 -3.81
C PHE A 133 -1.24 -12.92 -2.58
N ILE A 134 -2.26 -13.45 -1.93
CA ILE A 134 -2.77 -12.97 -0.65
C ILE A 134 -2.80 -14.16 0.30
N ALA A 135 -2.30 -13.98 1.53
CA ALA A 135 -2.47 -14.95 2.60
C ALA A 135 -3.55 -14.39 3.54
N GLU A 136 -4.66 -15.11 3.73
CA GLU A 136 -5.81 -14.62 4.50
C GLU A 136 -6.34 -15.68 5.46
N GLY A 137 -6.97 -15.26 6.55
CA GLY A 137 -7.55 -16.12 7.57
C GLY A 137 -7.40 -15.53 8.97
N GLU A 138 -7.48 -16.40 9.98
CA GLU A 138 -7.29 -16.05 11.38
C GLU A 138 -5.97 -16.63 11.86
N PRO A 139 -4.94 -15.82 12.16
CA PRO A 139 -3.68 -16.31 12.70
C PRO A 139 -3.92 -17.05 14.03
N ARG A 140 -3.25 -18.18 14.23
CA ARG A 140 -3.40 -19.01 15.44
C ARG A 140 -2.06 -19.62 15.84
N GLY A 141 -1.83 -19.68 17.15
CA GLY A 141 -0.65 -20.33 17.73
C GLY A 141 0.66 -19.60 17.40
N VAL A 142 0.58 -18.32 17.13
CA VAL A 142 1.74 -17.49 16.80
C VAL A 142 2.33 -16.93 18.08
N GLY A 143 3.40 -17.57 18.58
CA GLY A 143 4.14 -17.03 19.72
C GLY A 143 4.78 -15.68 19.39
N MET A 144 4.76 -14.73 20.34
CA MET A 144 5.44 -13.45 20.22
C MET A 144 6.97 -13.68 20.23
N PRO A 145 7.71 -13.31 19.19
CA PRO A 145 9.17 -13.46 19.19
C PRO A 145 9.83 -12.51 20.17
N ASP A 146 10.98 -12.91 20.73
CA ASP A 146 11.79 -12.04 21.60
C ASP A 146 12.26 -10.80 20.83
N GLY A 147 12.27 -9.65 21.51
CA GLY A 147 12.70 -8.37 20.95
C GLY A 147 11.68 -7.73 20.00
N VAL A 148 10.47 -8.29 19.86
CA VAL A 148 9.38 -7.67 19.12
C VAL A 148 8.45 -6.92 20.07
N ARG A 149 8.11 -5.68 19.73
CA ARG A 149 7.25 -4.81 20.56
C ARG A 149 6.42 -3.86 19.69
N VAL A 150 5.43 -3.23 20.29
CA VAL A 150 4.76 -2.07 19.68
C VAL A 150 5.76 -0.91 19.64
N GLY A 151 5.86 -0.28 18.49
CA GLY A 151 6.73 0.87 18.23
C GLY A 151 6.00 2.21 18.33
N SER A 152 6.73 3.27 18.10
CA SER A 152 6.25 4.65 18.07
C SER A 152 7.06 5.49 17.09
N LEU A 153 6.78 6.79 16.97
CA LEU A 153 7.61 7.72 16.18
C LEU A 153 9.07 7.81 16.65
N ALA A 154 9.40 7.37 17.86
CA ALA A 154 10.79 7.26 18.30
C ALA A 154 11.59 6.22 17.48
N ASP A 155 10.90 5.28 16.84
CA ASP A 155 11.50 4.23 16.01
C ASP A 155 11.62 4.64 14.52
N GLN A 156 11.34 5.91 14.18
CA GLN A 156 11.37 6.43 12.82
C GLN A 156 12.69 6.15 12.09
N ALA A 157 13.81 6.30 12.78
CA ALA A 157 15.13 6.08 12.19
C ALA A 157 15.35 4.62 11.76
N LEU A 158 14.83 3.66 12.55
CA LEU A 158 14.84 2.24 12.19
C LEU A 158 13.97 1.98 10.95
N CYS A 159 12.75 2.54 10.92
CA CYS A 159 11.83 2.41 9.78
C CYS A 159 12.47 2.94 8.50
N ASP A 160 13.02 4.16 8.54
CA ASP A 160 13.66 4.81 7.40
C ASP A 160 14.87 4.03 6.89
N ALA A 161 15.67 3.45 7.79
CA ALA A 161 16.83 2.65 7.41
C ALA A 161 16.42 1.33 6.75
N ALA A 162 15.42 0.62 7.30
CA ALA A 162 14.88 -0.60 6.74
C ALA A 162 14.23 -0.37 5.36
N ASP A 163 13.50 0.74 5.20
CA ASP A 163 12.90 1.14 3.92
C ASP A 163 13.96 1.42 2.85
N ARG A 164 15.01 2.19 3.18
CA ARG A 164 16.10 2.45 2.22
C ARG A 164 16.80 1.16 1.81
N HIS A 165 16.96 0.22 2.74
CA HIS A 165 17.54 -1.09 2.46
C HIS A 165 16.67 -1.91 1.52
N ALA A 166 15.38 -2.07 1.83
CA ALA A 166 14.49 -2.99 1.13
C ALA A 166 13.80 -2.36 -0.10
N ARG A 167 13.34 -1.11 0.01
CA ARG A 167 12.57 -0.37 -1.02
C ARG A 167 13.45 0.60 -1.82
N GLY A 168 14.60 0.99 -1.28
CA GLY A 168 15.51 1.97 -1.88
C GLY A 168 15.22 3.43 -1.51
N ALA A 169 14.19 3.70 -0.69
CA ALA A 169 13.83 5.05 -0.24
C ALA A 169 13.04 4.96 1.06
N ALA A 170 13.30 5.86 2.00
CA ALA A 170 12.52 5.96 3.22
C ALA A 170 11.10 6.43 2.96
N HIS A 171 10.15 6.00 3.80
CA HIS A 171 8.81 6.58 3.84
C HIS A 171 8.79 7.94 4.54
N GLY A 172 9.73 8.17 5.48
CA GLY A 172 9.82 9.43 6.21
C GLY A 172 8.54 9.73 6.97
N SER A 173 7.94 10.90 6.73
CA SER A 173 6.72 11.35 7.42
C SER A 173 5.48 10.47 7.18
N ASP A 174 5.50 9.56 6.21
CA ASP A 174 4.39 8.64 5.94
C ASP A 174 4.15 7.67 7.10
N ILE A 175 5.20 7.33 7.88
CA ILE A 175 5.06 6.52 9.11
C ILE A 175 4.13 7.20 10.11
N GLY A 176 4.29 8.53 10.31
CA GLY A 176 3.39 9.30 11.15
C GLY A 176 1.94 9.30 10.64
N ALA A 177 1.77 9.46 9.32
CA ALA A 177 0.45 9.42 8.70
C ALA A 177 -0.22 8.04 8.84
N TYR A 178 0.52 6.94 8.77
CA TYR A 178 -0.03 5.61 9.07
C TYR A 178 -0.55 5.51 10.51
N LEU A 179 0.18 6.04 11.49
CA LEU A 179 -0.27 6.06 12.89
C LEU A 179 -1.54 6.92 13.05
N GLU A 180 -1.63 8.07 12.38
CA GLU A 180 -2.84 8.91 12.34
C GLU A 180 -4.02 8.20 11.67
N MET A 181 -3.78 7.31 10.70
CA MET A 181 -4.79 6.43 10.09
C MET A 181 -5.19 5.25 10.99
N GLY A 182 -4.70 5.18 12.22
CA GLY A 182 -5.02 4.12 13.18
C GLY A 182 -4.25 2.82 12.99
N LEU A 183 -3.17 2.81 12.19
CA LEU A 183 -2.29 1.65 12.12
C LEU A 183 -1.41 1.59 13.37
N THR A 184 -0.98 0.39 13.71
CA THR A 184 -0.03 0.14 14.79
C THR A 184 1.32 -0.23 14.19
N LEU A 185 2.38 0.44 14.66
CA LEU A 185 3.75 0.09 14.34
C LEU A 185 4.20 -1.07 15.23
N VAL A 186 4.75 -2.11 14.63
CA VAL A 186 5.39 -3.24 15.31
C VAL A 186 6.86 -3.23 14.90
N VAL A 187 7.78 -3.28 15.84
CA VAL A 187 9.23 -3.26 15.59
C VAL A 187 9.91 -4.48 16.17
N ALA A 188 10.87 -5.01 15.46
CA ALA A 188 11.89 -5.91 16.00
C ALA A 188 13.19 -5.11 16.08
N GLU A 189 13.76 -5.03 17.29
CA GLU A 189 14.94 -4.21 17.55
C GLU A 189 16.08 -4.54 16.58
N ASP A 190 16.63 -3.49 15.94
CA ASP A 190 17.73 -3.54 14.96
C ASP A 190 17.48 -4.45 13.73
N ARG A 191 16.23 -4.92 13.49
CA ARG A 191 15.92 -5.85 12.41
C ARG A 191 14.93 -5.32 11.38
N GLY A 192 13.93 -4.54 11.81
CA GLY A 192 12.91 -4.01 10.92
C GLY A 192 11.60 -3.70 11.62
N TYR A 193 10.57 -3.45 10.83
CA TYR A 193 9.25 -3.04 11.33
C TYR A 193 8.10 -3.54 10.44
N ALA A 194 6.89 -3.53 10.97
CA ALA A 194 5.65 -3.69 10.22
C ALA A 194 4.61 -2.66 10.65
N MET A 195 3.75 -2.27 9.73
CA MET A 195 2.52 -1.52 9.99
C MET A 195 1.35 -2.49 9.91
N ILE A 196 0.58 -2.60 10.98
CA ILE A 196 -0.60 -3.46 11.05
C ILE A 196 -1.87 -2.65 11.29
N ARG A 197 -2.99 -3.17 10.80
CA ARG A 197 -4.32 -2.68 11.11
C ARG A 197 -5.18 -3.84 11.62
N TYR A 198 -5.78 -3.67 12.78
CA TYR A 198 -6.44 -4.76 13.50
C TYR A 198 -7.66 -5.36 12.77
N ASP A 199 -8.27 -4.62 11.87
CA ASP A 199 -9.42 -5.03 11.06
C ASP A 199 -9.06 -5.45 9.62
N ALA A 200 -7.78 -5.38 9.26
CA ALA A 200 -7.34 -5.67 7.90
C ALA A 200 -6.09 -6.56 7.81
N GLY A 201 -5.14 -6.44 8.74
CA GLY A 201 -3.93 -7.25 8.76
C GLY A 201 -2.62 -6.49 8.59
N VAL A 202 -1.62 -7.13 7.99
CA VAL A 202 -0.30 -6.53 7.76
C VAL A 202 -0.34 -5.69 6.50
N ARG A 203 -0.09 -4.39 6.66
CA ARG A 203 -0.23 -3.40 5.58
C ARG A 203 1.11 -3.02 4.94
N GLN A 204 2.20 -3.16 5.68
CA GLN A 204 3.56 -2.87 5.23
C GLN A 204 4.56 -3.58 6.13
N LEU A 205 5.71 -3.95 5.59
CA LEU A 205 6.85 -4.46 6.37
C LEU A 205 8.14 -4.16 5.63
N ALA A 206 9.18 -3.77 6.36
CA ALA A 206 10.55 -3.68 5.85
C ALA A 206 11.53 -4.21 6.90
N ALA A 207 12.56 -4.92 6.46
CA ALA A 207 13.59 -5.47 7.33
C ALA A 207 14.95 -5.49 6.62
N PHE A 208 16.03 -5.70 7.39
CA PHE A 208 17.40 -5.74 6.84
C PHE A 208 17.77 -7.13 6.29
N ASP A 209 17.13 -8.19 6.79
CA ASP A 209 17.32 -9.56 6.33
C ASP A 209 16.03 -10.38 6.49
N GLU A 210 16.00 -11.58 5.91
CA GLU A 210 14.82 -12.43 5.95
C GLU A 210 14.51 -12.94 7.37
N ASP A 211 15.49 -13.15 8.23
CA ASP A 211 15.25 -13.62 9.60
C ASP A 211 14.60 -12.52 10.43
N GLY A 212 15.05 -11.27 10.28
CA GLY A 212 14.38 -10.09 10.82
C GLY A 212 12.96 -9.93 10.31
N ALA A 213 12.76 -10.06 9.00
CA ALA A 213 11.44 -9.99 8.39
C ALA A 213 10.48 -11.07 8.90
N ARG A 214 10.97 -12.31 9.05
CA ARG A 214 10.18 -13.41 9.65
C ARG A 214 9.83 -13.14 11.10
N ALA A 215 10.76 -12.57 11.88
CA ALA A 215 10.49 -12.19 13.28
C ALA A 215 9.44 -11.08 13.36
N VAL A 216 9.59 -10.00 12.57
CA VAL A 216 8.62 -8.90 12.50
C VAL A 216 7.25 -9.41 12.07
N LEU A 217 7.18 -10.24 11.00
CA LEU A 217 5.92 -10.78 10.50
C LEU A 217 5.25 -11.68 11.54
N ARG A 218 5.98 -12.56 12.23
CA ARG A 218 5.42 -13.37 13.34
C ARG A 218 4.89 -12.49 14.46
N GLY A 219 5.63 -11.46 14.86
CA GLY A 219 5.15 -10.51 15.88
C GLY A 219 3.90 -9.77 15.44
N ALA A 220 3.84 -9.32 14.18
CA ALA A 220 2.65 -8.70 13.60
C ALA A 220 1.44 -9.66 13.63
N LEU A 221 1.62 -10.92 13.23
CA LEU A 221 0.58 -11.95 13.25
C LEU A 221 0.16 -12.31 14.69
N ALA A 222 1.08 -12.33 15.66
CA ALA A 222 0.76 -12.54 17.07
C ALA A 222 -0.15 -11.41 17.62
N HIS A 223 0.08 -10.16 17.23
CA HIS A 223 -0.81 -9.04 17.58
C HIS A 223 -2.21 -9.15 16.93
N LEU A 224 -2.31 -9.90 15.84
CA LEU A 224 -3.54 -10.06 15.05
C LEU A 224 -4.24 -11.42 15.31
N GLU A 225 -3.75 -12.21 16.27
CA GLU A 225 -4.27 -13.55 16.55
C GLU A 225 -5.78 -13.54 16.85
N GLY A 226 -6.51 -14.51 16.25
CA GLY A 226 -7.96 -14.63 16.36
C GLY A 226 -8.77 -13.60 15.60
N ARG A 227 -8.13 -12.79 14.74
CA ARG A 227 -8.80 -11.82 13.86
C ARG A 227 -8.77 -12.29 12.42
N LYS A 228 -9.85 -12.06 11.67
CA LYS A 228 -9.86 -12.31 10.23
C LYS A 228 -9.06 -11.21 9.54
N ILE A 229 -7.93 -11.57 8.97
CA ILE A 229 -6.95 -10.62 8.37
C ILE A 229 -6.42 -11.10 7.05
N ALA A 230 -5.68 -10.21 6.35
CA ALA A 230 -4.89 -10.54 5.19
C ALA A 230 -3.44 -10.04 5.31
N VAL A 231 -2.52 -10.78 4.71
CA VAL A 231 -1.18 -10.33 4.32
C VAL A 231 -1.19 -10.26 2.80
N GLU A 232 -1.23 -9.05 2.28
CA GLU A 232 -1.34 -8.78 0.85
C GLU A 232 0.01 -8.61 0.19
N SER A 233 0.00 -8.50 -1.15
CA SER A 233 1.17 -8.13 -1.94
C SER A 233 2.33 -9.13 -1.91
N LEU A 234 2.01 -10.42 -1.76
CA LEU A 234 2.99 -11.51 -1.78
C LEU A 234 3.33 -11.90 -3.22
N SER A 235 4.36 -11.31 -3.80
CA SER A 235 4.92 -11.75 -5.09
C SER A 235 6.04 -12.79 -4.87
N ALA A 236 6.69 -13.21 -5.94
CA ALA A 236 7.87 -14.04 -5.85
C ALA A 236 9.00 -13.43 -5.01
N LEU A 237 9.06 -12.09 -4.93
CA LEU A 237 10.03 -11.36 -4.11
C LEU A 237 9.76 -11.49 -2.61
N GLN A 238 8.51 -11.83 -2.23
CA GLN A 238 8.05 -12.02 -0.85
C GLN A 238 7.92 -13.50 -0.48
N SER A 239 8.55 -14.42 -1.22
CA SER A 239 8.49 -15.87 -0.96
C SER A 239 8.90 -16.26 0.47
N TRP A 240 9.76 -15.48 1.11
CA TRP A 240 10.17 -15.64 2.51
C TRP A 240 9.00 -15.54 3.51
N ALA A 241 7.95 -14.79 3.18
CA ALA A 241 6.79 -14.58 4.04
C ALA A 241 5.78 -15.75 3.99
N VAL A 242 5.74 -16.48 2.86
CA VAL A 242 4.75 -17.54 2.63
C VAL A 242 4.77 -18.63 3.73
N PRO A 243 5.93 -19.23 4.10
CA PRO A 243 5.96 -20.21 5.18
C PRO A 243 5.44 -19.65 6.50
N VAL A 244 5.79 -18.39 6.86
CA VAL A 244 5.32 -17.74 8.09
C VAL A 244 3.80 -17.61 8.11
N CYS A 245 3.20 -17.22 6.98
CA CYS A 245 1.75 -17.11 6.86
C CYS A 245 1.05 -18.49 6.98
N LEU A 246 1.58 -19.51 6.31
CA LEU A 246 1.02 -20.87 6.34
C LEU A 246 1.14 -21.50 7.74
N ASP A 247 2.29 -21.33 8.40
CA ASP A 247 2.53 -21.82 9.77
C ASP A 247 1.58 -21.15 10.78
N ALA A 248 1.18 -19.89 10.52
CA ALA A 248 0.18 -19.17 11.30
C ALA A 248 -1.27 -19.60 10.98
N GLY A 249 -1.49 -20.55 10.07
CA GLY A 249 -2.80 -21.05 9.68
C GLY A 249 -3.53 -20.22 8.63
N LEU A 250 -2.87 -19.24 7.99
CA LEU A 250 -3.46 -18.50 6.88
C LEU A 250 -3.52 -19.35 5.61
N GLN A 251 -4.46 -19.05 4.74
CA GLN A 251 -4.62 -19.71 3.45
C GLN A 251 -4.10 -18.80 2.33
N LEU A 252 -3.32 -19.39 1.41
CA LEU A 252 -2.79 -18.66 0.27
C LEU A 252 -3.77 -18.75 -0.92
N ARG A 253 -4.12 -17.60 -1.47
CA ARG A 253 -4.89 -17.52 -2.73
C ARG A 253 -4.24 -16.59 -3.75
N ALA A 254 -4.53 -16.78 -5.02
CA ALA A 254 -4.10 -15.84 -6.05
C ALA A 254 -4.75 -14.47 -5.80
N GLY A 255 -3.92 -13.44 -5.78
CA GLY A 255 -4.39 -12.05 -5.81
C GLY A 255 -4.77 -11.63 -7.22
N SER A 256 -5.58 -10.61 -7.35
CA SER A 256 -5.98 -10.08 -8.65
C SER A 256 -5.04 -9.00 -9.19
N GLY A 257 -4.16 -8.47 -8.33
CA GLY A 257 -3.30 -7.34 -8.63
C GLY A 257 -1.86 -7.70 -8.98
N ALA A 258 -1.04 -6.66 -9.10
CA ALA A 258 0.39 -6.79 -9.30
C ALA A 258 1.15 -5.61 -8.69
N LEU A 259 2.33 -5.87 -8.16
CA LEU A 259 3.33 -4.84 -7.89
C LEU A 259 4.02 -4.50 -9.22
N PHE A 260 4.03 -3.22 -9.61
CA PHE A 260 4.82 -2.73 -10.73
C PHE A 260 6.02 -1.95 -10.22
N THR A 261 7.19 -2.23 -10.77
CA THR A 261 8.44 -1.54 -10.41
C THR A 261 9.23 -1.15 -11.65
N GLY A 262 10.05 -0.13 -11.54
CA GLY A 262 10.95 0.29 -12.61
C GLY A 262 12.03 1.25 -12.13
N GLY A 263 13.11 1.38 -12.90
CA GLY A 263 14.23 2.27 -12.58
C GLY A 263 15.08 1.78 -11.39
N ASP A 264 15.71 2.73 -10.73
CA ASP A 264 16.58 2.50 -9.57
C ASP A 264 15.74 2.51 -8.28
N VAL A 265 15.27 1.34 -7.89
CA VAL A 265 14.54 1.05 -6.65
C VAL A 265 15.24 -0.07 -5.89
N GLY A 266 14.86 -0.31 -4.64
CA GLY A 266 15.42 -1.41 -3.85
C GLY A 266 15.02 -2.79 -4.38
N PRO A 267 15.60 -3.85 -3.78
CA PRO A 267 15.34 -5.22 -4.20
C PRO A 267 13.90 -5.71 -3.91
N PHE A 268 13.10 -4.94 -3.17
CA PHE A 268 11.77 -5.31 -2.66
C PHE A 268 11.73 -6.61 -1.88
N THR A 269 12.85 -6.96 -1.25
CA THR A 269 13.00 -8.11 -0.36
C THR A 269 14.09 -7.80 0.66
N PRO A 270 13.86 -8.08 1.97
CA PRO A 270 12.59 -8.48 2.57
C PRO A 270 11.66 -7.27 2.82
N TYR A 271 10.59 -7.20 2.08
CA TYR A 271 9.65 -6.07 2.07
C TYR A 271 8.22 -6.54 1.77
N LEU A 272 7.22 -5.95 2.41
CA LEU A 272 5.80 -6.05 2.01
C LEU A 272 5.31 -4.65 1.67
N PRO A 273 5.00 -4.36 0.40
CA PRO A 273 4.56 -3.04 -0.02
C PRO A 273 3.13 -2.75 0.44
N SER A 274 2.87 -1.49 0.75
CA SER A 274 1.53 -0.95 1.00
C SER A 274 0.96 -0.31 -0.26
N GLY A 275 -0.36 -0.40 -0.45
CA GLY A 275 -1.05 0.38 -1.49
C GLY A 275 -1.31 1.84 -1.09
N ALA A 276 -1.09 2.21 0.18
CA ALA A 276 -1.43 3.55 0.66
C ALA A 276 -0.33 4.58 0.40
N PHE A 277 0.91 4.33 0.85
CA PHE A 277 2.02 5.26 0.68
C PHE A 277 3.23 4.64 -0.05
N LEU A 278 3.13 3.35 -0.47
CA LEU A 278 4.07 2.65 -1.39
C LEU A 278 5.52 2.58 -0.92
#